data_8752141a4776b59dc27866f8f8c8646e
#
_entry.id   8752141a4776b59dc27866f8f8c8646e
#
_cell.length_a   1.000
_cell.length_b   1.000
_cell.length_c   1.000
_cell.angle_alpha   90.00
_cell.angle_beta   90.00
_cell.angle_gamma   90.00
#
_symmetry.space_group_name_H-M   'P 1'
#
loop_
_entity.id
_entity.type
_entity.pdbx_description
1 polymer ?
#
loop_
_entity_poly.entity_id
_entity_poly.type
_entity_poly.pdbx_seq_one_letter_code
_entity_poly.pdbx_strand_id
1 'polypeptide(L)'
;MVGGNGTEGLRLLFRNTIGGSKRPALAYLRTPSSTNFGKQKDSGKEQWAAIQAYAKRAGYVIVLPPYNDSAVSDADPLDTRPSFAQMFAYLMNHAEVRTILVESAQCFSRDLIVQETGFRMLKGRGIDLVAVDAPDSFTADTPTAVMVRQILGAVHQFQRTVLISQLRAARDRKGATDSKCGRLNHTERHADTVRLARSLRWINKRLRQKRSLRDISLELARQGHLAASGKPYALSTVRAMLS
;
A
#
# COMPACT_ATOMS: atom_id res chain seq x y z
N MET A 1 18.87 32.08 10.54
CA MET A 1 18.22 32.12 11.85
C MET A 1 16.73 31.86 11.68
N VAL A 2 16.33 30.59 11.70
CA VAL A 2 14.91 30.20 11.85
C VAL A 2 14.92 28.85 12.55
N GLY A 3 14.67 28.82 13.84
CA GLY A 3 14.68 27.59 14.59
C GLY A 3 14.45 27.82 16.08
N GLY A 4 13.26 28.22 16.50
CA GLY A 4 13.01 28.42 17.93
C GLY A 4 11.59 28.21 18.42
N ASN A 5 10.57 28.15 17.55
CA ASN A 5 9.19 28.27 18.02
C ASN A 5 8.41 26.93 18.15
N GLY A 6 8.96 25.79 17.70
CA GLY A 6 8.25 24.49 17.78
C GLY A 6 8.28 23.86 19.17
N THR A 7 9.37 24.00 19.88
CA THR A 7 9.59 23.36 21.19
C THR A 7 8.94 24.08 22.37
N GLU A 8 8.77 25.39 22.29
CA GLU A 8 8.08 26.18 23.33
C GLU A 8 6.57 26.00 23.30
N GLY A 9 5.96 25.89 22.11
CA GLY A 9 4.55 25.58 21.97
C GLY A 9 4.14 24.23 22.55
N LEU A 10 4.98 23.19 22.34
CA LEU A 10 4.79 21.89 22.95
C LEU A 10 4.95 21.91 24.48
N ARG A 11 5.97 22.60 25.00
CA ARG A 11 6.16 22.77 26.45
C ARG A 11 4.97 23.49 27.12
N LEU A 12 4.36 24.46 26.46
CA LEU A 12 3.18 25.17 26.96
C LEU A 12 1.91 24.29 26.95
N LEU A 13 1.74 23.41 25.94
CA LEU A 13 0.65 22.42 25.89
C LEU A 13 0.77 21.41 27.04
N PHE A 14 1.98 21.00 27.40
CA PHE A 14 2.22 20.08 28.52
C PHE A 14 2.03 20.74 29.89
N ARG A 15 2.27 22.04 30.03
CA ARG A 15 2.16 22.78 31.28
C ARG A 15 0.72 23.10 31.70
N ASN A 16 -0.21 23.28 30.73
CA ASN A 16 -1.61 23.61 31.00
C ASN A 16 -2.54 22.40 31.21
N THR A 17 -2.01 21.16 31.25
CA THR A 17 -2.81 19.95 31.44
C THR A 17 -2.56 19.31 32.82
N ILE A 18 -2.19 20.12 33.83
CA ILE A 18 -1.93 19.63 35.18
C ILE A 18 -3.27 19.51 35.94
N GLY A 19 -3.93 18.37 35.70
CA GLY A 19 -5.08 17.86 36.45
C GLY A 19 -5.16 16.35 36.42
N GLY A 20 -4.04 15.67 36.18
CA GLY A 20 -3.84 14.24 36.02
C GLY A 20 -2.72 14.04 34.99
N SER A 21 -1.66 13.35 35.36
CA SER A 21 -0.46 13.17 34.51
C SER A 21 -0.82 12.46 33.21
N LYS A 22 -1.28 13.20 32.20
CA LYS A 22 -1.55 12.67 30.87
C LYS A 22 -0.24 12.37 30.18
N ARG A 23 -0.10 11.17 29.66
CA ARG A 23 1.11 10.68 28.99
C ARG A 23 1.10 11.08 27.51
N PRO A 24 2.15 11.73 26.97
CA PRO A 24 2.21 12.05 25.56
C PRO A 24 2.40 10.78 24.72
N ALA A 25 1.67 10.69 23.61
CA ALA A 25 1.74 9.59 22.68
C ALA A 25 1.65 10.09 21.23
N LEU A 26 2.25 9.36 20.30
CA LEU A 26 2.04 9.54 18.86
C LEU A 26 0.99 8.55 18.37
N ALA A 27 0.27 8.96 17.35
CA ALA A 27 -0.65 8.07 16.62
C ALA A 27 -0.04 7.68 15.28
N TYR A 28 -0.06 6.39 14.98
CA TYR A 28 0.36 5.87 13.69
C TYR A 28 -0.81 5.15 13.00
N LEU A 29 -1.08 5.57 11.78
CA LEU A 29 -2.12 5.04 10.92
C LEU A 29 -1.47 4.39 9.71
N ARG A 30 -2.07 3.32 9.22
CA ARG A 30 -1.65 2.70 7.97
C ARG A 30 -2.85 2.24 7.17
N THR A 31 -2.95 2.74 5.95
CA THR A 31 -3.96 2.31 5.00
C THR A 31 -3.30 1.50 3.89
N PRO A 32 -3.76 0.27 3.62
CA PRO A 32 -3.17 -0.57 2.58
C PRO A 32 -3.40 0.03 1.20
N SER A 33 -2.53 -0.35 0.24
CA SER A 33 -2.58 0.10 -1.16
C SER A 33 -3.96 -0.10 -1.81
N SER A 34 -4.41 0.92 -2.50
CA SER A 34 -5.77 1.06 -3.04
C SER A 34 -6.02 0.28 -4.31
N THR A 35 -6.72 -0.81 -4.22
CA THR A 35 -7.55 -1.30 -5.34
C THR A 35 -9.05 -0.93 -5.21
N ASN A 36 -9.46 -0.29 -4.09
CA ASN A 36 -10.85 0.10 -3.82
C ASN A 36 -10.92 1.53 -3.26
N PHE A 37 -11.01 2.51 -4.11
CA PHE A 37 -10.96 3.95 -3.81
C PHE A 37 -12.04 4.50 -2.85
N GLY A 38 -13.14 3.79 -2.61
CA GLY A 38 -14.24 4.26 -1.75
C GLY A 38 -14.11 3.88 -0.27
N LYS A 39 -13.75 2.63 0.02
CA LYS A 39 -13.73 2.09 1.39
C LYS A 39 -12.50 2.47 2.24
N GLN A 40 -11.47 3.05 1.65
CA GLN A 40 -10.20 3.33 2.33
C GLN A 40 -10.16 4.69 3.03
N LYS A 41 -10.92 5.66 2.52
CA LYS A 41 -11.04 6.96 3.16
C LYS A 41 -11.73 6.85 4.53
N ASP A 42 -12.59 5.85 4.67
CA ASP A 42 -13.30 5.57 5.92
C ASP A 42 -12.42 4.77 6.89
N SER A 43 -11.59 3.83 6.42
CA SER A 43 -10.66 3.06 7.26
C SER A 43 -9.67 3.94 8.04
N GLY A 44 -9.08 4.96 7.43
CA GLY A 44 -8.19 5.88 8.15
C GLY A 44 -8.90 6.73 9.19
N LYS A 45 -10.16 7.13 8.93
CA LYS A 45 -10.99 7.86 9.89
C LYS A 45 -11.42 6.98 11.05
N GLU A 46 -11.77 5.73 10.77
CA GLU A 46 -12.14 4.74 11.79
C GLU A 46 -10.96 4.44 12.71
N GLN A 47 -9.77 4.18 12.14
CA GLN A 47 -8.54 4.00 12.91
C GLN A 47 -8.26 5.21 13.81
N TRP A 48 -8.37 6.42 13.26
CA TRP A 48 -8.15 7.64 13.99
C TRP A 48 -9.15 7.81 15.14
N ALA A 49 -10.44 7.57 14.90
CA ALA A 49 -11.48 7.66 15.91
C ALA A 49 -11.27 6.65 17.04
N ALA A 50 -10.88 5.42 16.72
CA ALA A 50 -10.57 4.39 17.70
C ALA A 50 -9.38 4.78 18.59
N ILE A 51 -8.30 5.29 17.99
CA ILE A 51 -7.11 5.76 18.72
C ILE A 51 -7.45 6.95 19.64
N GLN A 52 -8.23 7.92 19.15
CA GLN A 52 -8.65 9.07 19.97
C GLN A 52 -9.51 8.65 21.15
N ALA A 53 -10.47 7.76 20.93
CA ALA A 53 -11.34 7.24 22.00
C ALA A 53 -10.53 6.51 23.08
N TYR A 54 -9.57 5.67 22.67
CA TYR A 54 -8.67 5.00 23.59
C TYR A 54 -7.77 5.98 24.34
N ALA A 55 -7.13 6.90 23.66
CA ALA A 55 -6.24 7.90 24.26
C ALA A 55 -6.95 8.69 25.37
N LYS A 56 -8.19 9.14 25.09
CA LYS A 56 -9.03 9.85 26.06
C LYS A 56 -9.30 8.99 27.30
N ARG A 57 -9.64 7.71 27.11
CA ARG A 57 -9.96 6.76 28.20
C ARG A 57 -8.72 6.36 29.01
N ALA A 58 -7.59 6.14 28.33
CA ALA A 58 -6.35 5.65 28.94
C ALA A 58 -5.42 6.76 29.46
N GLY A 59 -5.83 8.04 29.36
CA GLY A 59 -5.07 9.18 29.88
C GLY A 59 -3.86 9.54 29.01
N TYR A 60 -3.94 9.37 27.70
CA TYR A 60 -2.94 9.85 26.76
C TYR A 60 -3.31 11.19 26.15
N VAL A 61 -2.29 11.96 25.78
CA VAL A 61 -2.39 13.15 24.91
C VAL A 61 -1.70 12.82 23.61
N ILE A 62 -2.44 12.86 22.50
CA ILE A 62 -1.88 12.59 21.19
C ILE A 62 -1.18 13.85 20.67
N VAL A 63 0.10 13.70 20.29
CA VAL A 63 0.87 14.73 19.62
C VAL A 63 0.45 14.75 18.15
N LEU A 64 -0.11 15.85 17.68
CA LEU A 64 -0.62 16.05 16.33
C LEU A 64 0.45 16.64 15.40
N PRO A 65 0.35 16.36 14.11
CA PRO A 65 -0.61 15.47 13.39
C PRO A 65 -0.27 13.99 13.55
N PRO A 66 -1.26 13.07 13.34
CA PRO A 66 -0.99 11.65 13.30
C PRO A 66 -0.11 11.31 12.07
N TYR A 67 0.80 10.38 12.26
CA TYR A 67 1.62 9.84 11.18
C TYR A 67 0.83 8.81 10.39
N ASN A 68 0.77 8.96 9.07
CA ASN A 68 -0.05 8.09 8.22
C ASN A 68 0.71 7.62 6.99
N ASP A 69 0.94 6.33 6.89
CA ASP A 69 1.46 5.68 5.69
C ASP A 69 0.32 5.12 4.85
N SER A 70 0.05 5.80 3.73
CA SER A 70 -0.97 5.40 2.77
C SER A 70 -0.33 4.62 1.62
N ALA A 71 -0.98 3.56 1.16
CA ALA A 71 -0.57 2.74 0.02
C ALA A 71 0.77 1.99 0.20
N VAL A 72 1.16 1.70 1.43
CA VAL A 72 2.38 0.94 1.76
C VAL A 72 2.06 -0.54 1.87
N SER A 73 2.93 -1.41 1.32
CA SER A 73 2.78 -2.86 1.39
C SER A 73 2.95 -3.38 2.83
N ASP A 74 2.26 -4.48 3.13
CA ASP A 74 2.36 -5.16 4.42
C ASP A 74 3.75 -5.76 4.67
N ALA A 75 4.44 -6.13 3.58
CA ALA A 75 5.75 -6.76 3.61
C ALA A 75 6.90 -5.73 3.63
N ASP A 76 6.58 -4.43 3.42
CA ASP A 76 7.63 -3.41 3.42
C ASP A 76 8.18 -3.24 4.83
N PRO A 77 9.53 -3.27 5.00
CA PRO A 77 10.19 -2.98 6.25
C PRO A 77 9.75 -1.64 6.82
N LEU A 78 9.75 -1.51 8.15
CA LEU A 78 9.26 -0.29 8.82
C LEU A 78 10.11 0.95 8.50
N ASP A 79 11.39 0.78 8.31
CA ASP A 79 12.36 1.83 7.96
C ASP A 79 12.17 2.39 6.55
N THR A 80 11.54 1.63 5.66
CA THR A 80 11.22 2.08 4.30
C THR A 80 9.89 2.85 4.23
N ARG A 81 9.12 2.90 5.32
CA ARG A 81 7.84 3.62 5.40
C ARG A 81 8.07 5.09 5.74
N PRO A 82 7.72 6.04 4.85
CA PRO A 82 8.11 7.45 5.02
C PRO A 82 7.58 8.08 6.31
N SER A 83 6.30 7.87 6.64
CA SER A 83 5.70 8.47 7.84
C SER A 83 6.18 7.77 9.10
N PHE A 84 6.41 6.45 9.05
CA PHE A 84 7.01 5.73 10.17
C PHE A 84 8.43 6.22 10.44
N ALA A 85 9.26 6.40 9.41
CA ALA A 85 10.62 6.91 9.56
C ALA A 85 10.64 8.32 10.16
N GLN A 86 9.72 9.21 9.72
CA GLN A 86 9.56 10.55 10.31
C GLN A 86 9.12 10.48 11.78
N MET A 87 8.15 9.64 12.10
CA MET A 87 7.69 9.40 13.46
C MET A 87 8.83 8.89 14.35
N PHE A 88 9.60 7.95 13.84
CA PHE A 88 10.74 7.39 14.56
C PHE A 88 11.84 8.44 14.81
N ALA A 89 12.16 9.26 13.81
CA ALA A 89 13.10 10.37 13.97
C ALA A 89 12.61 11.39 15.02
N TYR A 90 11.29 11.67 15.04
CA TYR A 90 10.68 12.53 16.06
C TYR A 90 10.89 11.95 17.47
N LEU A 91 10.60 10.65 17.67
CA LEU A 91 10.78 9.98 18.95
C LEU A 91 12.23 9.98 19.44
N MET A 92 13.19 9.92 18.52
CA MET A 92 14.62 10.00 18.88
C MET A 92 15.02 11.39 19.40
N ASN A 93 14.34 12.43 18.94
CA ASN A 93 14.63 13.82 19.33
C ASN A 93 13.75 14.32 20.51
N HIS A 94 12.72 13.56 20.92
CA HIS A 94 11.76 13.95 21.95
C HIS A 94 11.63 12.84 23.00
N ALA A 95 12.52 12.89 23.99
CA ALA A 95 12.60 11.86 25.04
C ALA A 95 11.35 11.79 25.94
N GLU A 96 10.56 12.84 25.97
CA GLU A 96 9.29 12.91 26.71
C GLU A 96 8.16 12.10 26.09
N VAL A 97 8.25 11.78 24.78
CA VAL A 97 7.26 10.99 24.08
C VAL A 97 7.79 9.57 23.87
N ARG A 98 7.19 8.59 24.55
CA ARG A 98 7.66 7.20 24.53
C ARG A 98 6.56 6.19 24.18
N THR A 99 5.41 6.64 23.67
CA THR A 99 4.30 5.75 23.34
C THR A 99 3.81 5.99 21.94
N ILE A 100 3.64 4.91 21.18
CA ILE A 100 2.98 4.88 19.87
C ILE A 100 1.64 4.16 20.03
N LEU A 101 0.56 4.79 19.59
CA LEU A 101 -0.78 4.20 19.54
C LEU A 101 -1.10 3.80 18.11
N VAL A 102 -1.52 2.57 17.91
CA VAL A 102 -2.05 2.02 16.66
C VAL A 102 -3.42 1.41 16.92
N GLU A 103 -4.31 1.39 15.92
CA GLU A 103 -5.63 0.76 16.09
C GLU A 103 -5.49 -0.72 16.47
N SER A 104 -4.67 -1.45 15.71
CA SER A 104 -4.44 -2.87 15.91
C SER A 104 -2.99 -3.23 15.58
N ALA A 105 -2.56 -4.40 16.01
CA ALA A 105 -1.25 -4.93 15.64
C ALA A 105 -1.07 -5.05 14.12
N GLN A 106 -2.17 -5.26 13.37
CA GLN A 106 -2.17 -5.30 11.90
C GLN A 106 -1.92 -3.94 11.26
N CYS A 107 -2.39 -2.85 11.89
CA CYS A 107 -2.09 -1.50 11.41
C CYS A 107 -0.61 -1.19 11.52
N PHE A 108 0.09 -1.76 12.50
CA PHE A 108 1.54 -1.69 12.59
C PHE A 108 2.22 -2.53 11.50
N SER A 109 1.93 -3.83 11.43
CA SER A 109 2.32 -4.72 10.33
C SER A 109 1.44 -5.97 10.29
N ARG A 110 1.10 -6.45 9.08
CA ARG A 110 0.45 -7.76 8.89
C ARG A 110 1.47 -8.89 8.73
N ASP A 111 2.71 -8.56 8.36
CA ASP A 111 3.80 -9.51 8.36
C ASP A 111 4.29 -9.71 9.79
N LEU A 112 4.25 -10.95 10.26
CA LEU A 112 4.59 -11.30 11.64
C LEU A 112 6.07 -11.02 11.96
N ILE A 113 6.96 -11.24 11.00
CA ILE A 113 8.40 -11.01 11.18
C ILE A 113 8.67 -9.52 11.31
N VAL A 114 8.08 -8.71 10.42
CA VAL A 114 8.20 -7.25 10.47
C VAL A 114 7.59 -6.69 11.76
N GLN A 115 6.44 -7.24 12.18
CA GLN A 115 5.76 -6.84 13.42
C GLN A 115 6.63 -7.10 14.66
N GLU A 116 7.15 -8.32 14.80
CA GLU A 116 7.95 -8.71 15.96
C GLU A 116 9.31 -7.99 15.98
N THR A 117 9.95 -7.89 14.81
CA THR A 117 11.23 -7.16 14.70
C THR A 117 11.06 -5.68 15.03
N GLY A 118 10.01 -5.06 14.50
CA GLY A 118 9.70 -3.66 14.77
C GLY A 118 9.35 -3.42 16.24
N PHE A 119 8.55 -4.30 16.84
CA PHE A 119 8.24 -4.21 18.26
C PHE A 119 9.51 -4.30 19.14
N ARG A 120 10.38 -5.28 18.88
CA ARG A 120 11.67 -5.40 19.61
C ARG A 120 12.56 -4.20 19.43
N MET A 121 12.61 -3.65 18.22
CA MET A 121 13.38 -2.44 17.93
C MET A 121 12.89 -1.24 18.74
N LEU A 122 11.57 -1.03 18.81
CA LEU A 122 10.96 0.05 19.60
C LEU A 122 11.20 -0.17 21.10
N LYS A 123 10.94 -1.37 21.60
CA LYS A 123 11.13 -1.72 23.00
C LYS A 123 12.57 -1.58 23.46
N GLY A 124 13.54 -1.98 22.66
CA GLY A 124 14.97 -1.81 22.92
C GLY A 124 15.40 -0.34 23.05
N ARG A 125 14.56 0.59 22.60
CA ARG A 125 14.74 2.06 22.73
C ARG A 125 13.84 2.69 23.80
N GLY A 126 13.15 1.88 24.60
CA GLY A 126 12.22 2.36 25.62
C GLY A 126 10.97 3.02 25.05
N ILE A 127 10.55 2.61 23.84
CA ILE A 127 9.31 3.08 23.19
C ILE A 127 8.27 1.99 23.30
N ASP A 128 7.12 2.34 23.89
CA ASP A 128 5.98 1.45 24.04
C ASP A 128 5.09 1.52 22.78
N LEU A 129 4.73 0.37 22.24
CA LEU A 129 3.74 0.23 21.17
C LEU A 129 2.46 -0.32 21.78
N VAL A 130 1.33 0.38 21.61
CA VAL A 130 0.03 0.00 22.15
C VAL A 130 -0.96 -0.15 21.00
N ALA A 131 -1.51 -1.35 20.84
CA ALA A 131 -2.65 -1.61 19.95
C ALA A 131 -3.94 -1.36 20.76
N VAL A 132 -4.80 -0.43 20.30
CA VAL A 132 -5.95 0.01 21.09
C VAL A 132 -7.06 -1.03 21.19
N ASP A 133 -7.10 -1.98 20.24
CA ASP A 133 -7.99 -3.14 20.26
C ASP A 133 -7.56 -4.20 21.30
N ALA A 134 -6.26 -4.32 21.57
CA ALA A 134 -5.66 -5.27 22.50
C ALA A 134 -4.44 -4.65 23.21
N PRO A 135 -4.64 -3.72 24.17
CA PRO A 135 -3.57 -2.89 24.75
C PRO A 135 -2.40 -3.68 25.35
N ASP A 136 -2.70 -4.83 25.93
CA ASP A 136 -1.70 -5.67 26.60
C ASP A 136 -0.84 -6.50 25.62
N SER A 137 -1.24 -6.60 24.36
CA SER A 137 -0.57 -7.45 23.38
C SER A 137 0.88 -7.05 23.09
N PHE A 138 1.21 -5.77 23.25
CA PHE A 138 2.56 -5.22 23.04
C PHE A 138 3.26 -4.76 24.32
N THR A 139 2.52 -4.47 25.38
CA THR A 139 3.09 -3.96 26.65
C THR A 139 3.63 -5.06 27.54
N ALA A 140 3.03 -6.25 27.49
CA ALA A 140 3.45 -7.38 28.31
C ALA A 140 4.58 -8.17 27.61
N ASP A 141 5.71 -8.34 28.30
CA ASP A 141 6.86 -9.14 27.85
C ASP A 141 6.79 -10.58 28.38
N THR A 142 5.57 -11.09 28.51
CA THR A 142 5.34 -12.46 28.96
C THR A 142 5.33 -13.42 27.78
N PRO A 143 5.76 -14.67 27.94
CA PRO A 143 5.63 -15.69 26.90
C PRO A 143 4.21 -15.82 26.37
N THR A 144 3.21 -15.60 27.22
CA THR A 144 1.78 -15.60 26.86
C THR A 144 1.44 -14.45 25.89
N ALA A 145 1.94 -13.23 26.13
CA ALA A 145 1.69 -12.09 25.23
C ALA A 145 2.35 -12.29 23.87
N VAL A 146 3.56 -12.87 23.84
CA VAL A 146 4.22 -13.26 22.60
C VAL A 146 3.40 -14.28 21.83
N MET A 147 2.89 -15.32 22.51
CA MET A 147 2.05 -16.35 21.93
C MET A 147 0.74 -15.75 21.38
N VAL A 148 0.07 -14.86 22.12
CA VAL A 148 -1.17 -14.19 21.68
C VAL A 148 -0.90 -13.35 20.42
N ARG A 149 0.20 -12.58 20.37
CA ARG A 149 0.60 -11.84 19.15
C ARG A 149 0.80 -12.76 17.95
N GLN A 150 1.49 -13.87 18.15
CA GLN A 150 1.73 -14.86 17.09
C GLN A 150 0.44 -15.50 16.60
N ILE A 151 -0.47 -15.87 17.51
CA ILE A 151 -1.77 -16.43 17.15
C ILE A 151 -2.61 -15.41 16.38
N LEU A 152 -2.71 -14.18 16.88
CA LEU A 152 -3.44 -13.10 16.19
C LEU A 152 -2.86 -12.84 14.80
N GLY A 153 -1.52 -12.77 14.67
CA GLY A 153 -0.85 -12.64 13.38
C GLY A 153 -1.18 -13.78 12.42
N ALA A 154 -1.13 -15.04 12.91
CA ALA A 154 -1.46 -16.22 12.11
C ALA A 154 -2.94 -16.23 11.66
N VAL A 155 -3.87 -15.86 12.55
CA VAL A 155 -5.31 -15.77 12.23
C VAL A 155 -5.54 -14.73 11.13
N HIS A 156 -4.89 -13.58 11.20
CA HIS A 156 -5.03 -12.54 10.19
C HIS A 156 -4.42 -12.95 8.83
N GLN A 157 -3.28 -13.62 8.86
CA GLN A 157 -2.68 -14.17 7.65
C GLN A 157 -3.60 -15.23 7.00
N PHE A 158 -4.21 -16.07 7.80
CA PHE A 158 -5.20 -17.05 7.34
C PHE A 158 -6.41 -16.36 6.70
N GLN A 159 -7.02 -15.38 7.37
CA GLN A 159 -8.16 -14.62 6.84
C GLN A 159 -7.82 -13.96 5.49
N ARG A 160 -6.62 -13.36 5.37
CA ARG A 160 -6.15 -12.80 4.10
C ARG A 160 -6.04 -13.86 3.00
N THR A 161 -5.48 -15.02 3.32
CA THR A 161 -5.33 -16.14 2.37
C THR A 161 -6.69 -16.62 1.89
N VAL A 162 -7.65 -16.79 2.80
CA VAL A 162 -9.04 -17.17 2.48
C VAL A 162 -9.69 -16.12 1.57
N LEU A 163 -9.57 -14.84 1.89
CA LEU A 163 -10.13 -13.77 1.07
C LEU A 163 -9.53 -13.76 -0.34
N ILE A 164 -8.20 -13.90 -0.47
CA ILE A 164 -7.53 -13.97 -1.77
C ILE A 164 -8.02 -15.18 -2.57
N SER A 165 -8.18 -16.34 -1.93
CA SER A 165 -8.68 -17.55 -2.59
C SER A 165 -10.13 -17.37 -3.09
N GLN A 166 -10.97 -16.74 -2.28
CA GLN A 166 -12.36 -16.41 -2.67
C GLN A 166 -12.41 -15.42 -3.84
N LEU A 167 -11.54 -14.41 -3.84
CA LEU A 167 -11.45 -13.44 -4.94
C LEU A 167 -10.94 -14.09 -6.23
N ARG A 168 -9.97 -15.03 -6.12
CA ARG A 168 -9.51 -15.82 -7.28
C ARG A 168 -10.64 -16.68 -7.82
N ALA A 169 -11.31 -17.46 -6.98
CA ALA A 169 -12.45 -18.28 -7.38
C ALA A 169 -13.61 -17.48 -7.97
N ALA A 170 -13.84 -16.24 -7.49
CA ALA A 170 -14.83 -15.34 -8.08
C ALA A 170 -14.42 -14.80 -9.46
N ARG A 171 -13.11 -14.52 -9.66
CA ARG A 171 -12.57 -14.13 -10.98
C ARG A 171 -12.62 -15.28 -11.97
N ASP A 172 -12.28 -16.48 -11.54
CA ASP A 172 -12.30 -17.68 -12.37
C ASP A 172 -13.73 -18.02 -12.82
N ARG A 173 -14.71 -17.88 -11.91
CA ARG A 173 -16.14 -18.01 -12.26
C ARG A 173 -16.61 -16.95 -13.26
N LYS A 174 -16.18 -15.68 -13.10
CA LYS A 174 -16.48 -14.63 -14.08
C LYS A 174 -15.75 -14.86 -15.41
N GLY A 175 -14.50 -15.33 -15.38
CA GLY A 175 -13.76 -15.69 -16.59
C GLY A 175 -14.34 -16.88 -17.35
N ALA A 176 -15.04 -17.77 -16.65
CA ALA A 176 -15.73 -18.91 -17.28
C ALA A 176 -17.09 -18.52 -17.90
N THR A 177 -17.76 -17.47 -17.39
CA THR A 177 -19.05 -16.96 -17.89
C THR A 177 -18.94 -15.80 -18.88
N ASP A 178 -17.92 -14.96 -18.72
CA ASP A 178 -17.56 -13.88 -19.63
C ASP A 178 -16.20 -14.21 -20.23
N SER A 179 -16.18 -14.70 -21.47
CA SER A 179 -14.92 -14.84 -22.20
C SER A 179 -14.25 -13.46 -22.25
N LYS A 180 -13.18 -13.32 -21.45
CA LYS A 180 -12.24 -12.17 -21.40
C LYS A 180 -12.53 -11.06 -20.40
N CYS A 181 -12.48 -11.36 -19.11
CA CYS A 181 -12.21 -10.36 -18.07
C CYS A 181 -10.69 -10.08 -18.00
N GLY A 182 -10.10 -9.65 -19.09
CA GLY A 182 -8.73 -9.17 -19.24
C GLY A 182 -8.70 -8.12 -20.34
N ARG A 183 -7.77 -7.16 -20.26
CA ARG A 183 -7.54 -6.22 -21.35
C ARG A 183 -7.19 -7.05 -22.59
N LEU A 184 -8.14 -7.13 -23.55
CA LEU A 184 -7.93 -7.85 -24.82
C LEU A 184 -6.54 -7.50 -25.37
N ASN A 185 -5.76 -8.50 -25.73
CA ASN A 185 -4.49 -8.30 -26.40
C ASN A 185 -4.73 -7.47 -27.67
N HIS A 186 -3.75 -6.67 -28.08
CA HIS A 186 -3.86 -5.83 -29.28
C HIS A 186 -4.26 -6.64 -30.51
N THR A 187 -3.77 -7.88 -30.60
CA THR A 187 -4.08 -8.84 -31.66
C THR A 187 -5.58 -9.21 -31.68
N GLU A 188 -6.22 -9.31 -30.54
CA GLU A 188 -7.64 -9.66 -30.40
C GLU A 188 -8.57 -8.47 -30.63
N ARG A 189 -8.13 -7.24 -30.28
CA ARG A 189 -8.89 -5.99 -30.51
C ARG A 189 -8.92 -5.58 -31.96
N HIS A 190 -7.86 -5.84 -32.70
CA HIS A 190 -7.65 -5.38 -34.05
C HIS A 190 -7.28 -6.54 -34.97
N ALA A 191 -8.05 -7.62 -34.90
CA ALA A 191 -7.78 -8.86 -35.64
C ALA A 191 -7.62 -8.61 -37.16
N ASP A 192 -8.43 -7.74 -37.74
CA ASP A 192 -8.34 -7.39 -39.17
C ASP A 192 -7.09 -6.62 -39.49
N THR A 193 -6.69 -5.67 -38.64
CA THR A 193 -5.42 -4.93 -38.79
C THR A 193 -4.24 -5.86 -38.70
N VAL A 194 -4.25 -6.82 -37.78
CA VAL A 194 -3.16 -7.82 -37.63
C VAL A 194 -3.13 -8.74 -38.83
N ARG A 195 -4.27 -9.18 -39.35
CA ARG A 195 -4.37 -10.01 -40.55
C ARG A 195 -3.80 -9.28 -41.75
N LEU A 196 -4.16 -8.01 -41.92
CA LEU A 196 -3.63 -7.15 -42.98
C LEU A 196 -2.11 -6.92 -42.85
N ALA A 197 -1.64 -6.61 -41.62
CA ALA A 197 -0.19 -6.45 -41.38
C ALA A 197 0.62 -7.70 -41.77
N ARG A 198 0.09 -8.88 -41.42
CA ARG A 198 0.72 -10.17 -41.81
C ARG A 198 0.71 -10.42 -43.30
N SER A 199 -0.34 -10.03 -44.03
CA SER A 199 -0.39 -10.14 -45.49
C SER A 199 0.61 -9.18 -46.15
N LEU A 200 0.79 -7.99 -45.60
CA LEU A 200 1.72 -6.99 -46.09
C LEU A 200 3.20 -7.32 -45.82
N ARG A 201 3.49 -8.31 -44.99
CA ARG A 201 4.86 -8.65 -44.56
C ARG A 201 5.80 -8.97 -45.73
N TRP A 202 5.27 -9.56 -46.77
CA TRP A 202 6.07 -10.04 -47.89
C TRP A 202 5.84 -9.20 -49.14
N ILE A 203 6.93 -8.65 -49.76
CA ILE A 203 6.91 -8.04 -51.10
C ILE A 203 6.85 -9.14 -52.15
N ASN A 204 7.74 -10.13 -51.99
CA ASN A 204 7.76 -11.31 -52.81
C ASN A 204 8.03 -12.55 -51.94
N LYS A 205 7.00 -13.42 -51.82
CA LYS A 205 7.06 -14.60 -50.96
C LYS A 205 8.05 -15.65 -51.48
N ARG A 206 8.19 -15.76 -52.80
CA ARG A 206 9.13 -16.71 -53.45
C ARG A 206 10.59 -16.30 -53.22
N LEU A 207 10.89 -15.01 -53.26
CA LEU A 207 12.25 -14.46 -53.06
C LEU A 207 12.54 -14.16 -51.57
N ARG A 208 11.63 -14.48 -50.66
CA ARG A 208 11.73 -14.17 -49.21
C ARG A 208 12.00 -12.69 -48.89
N GLN A 209 11.62 -11.79 -49.80
CA GLN A 209 11.80 -10.35 -49.64
C GLN A 209 10.71 -9.77 -48.74
N LYS A 210 11.10 -9.24 -47.58
CA LYS A 210 10.19 -8.68 -46.58
C LYS A 210 10.11 -7.15 -46.71
N ARG A 211 8.92 -6.58 -46.45
CA ARG A 211 8.77 -5.14 -46.27
C ARG A 211 9.37 -4.68 -44.93
N SER A 212 9.83 -3.42 -44.92
CA SER A 212 10.24 -2.81 -43.65
C SER A 212 9.03 -2.60 -42.72
N LEU A 213 9.29 -2.57 -41.41
CA LEU A 213 8.20 -2.29 -40.44
C LEU A 213 7.58 -0.91 -40.68
N ARG A 214 8.39 0.04 -41.18
CA ARG A 214 7.95 1.41 -41.49
C ARG A 214 6.99 1.41 -42.69
N ASP A 215 7.28 0.68 -43.73
CA ASP A 215 6.41 0.58 -44.92
C ASP A 215 5.10 -0.11 -44.58
N ILE A 216 5.12 -1.14 -43.72
CA ILE A 216 3.91 -1.81 -43.25
C ILE A 216 3.06 -0.83 -42.42
N SER A 217 3.67 -0.03 -41.56
CA SER A 217 2.95 0.97 -40.76
C SER A 217 2.26 2.03 -41.63
N LEU A 218 2.96 2.54 -42.64
CA LEU A 218 2.43 3.52 -43.57
C LEU A 218 1.31 2.94 -44.45
N GLU A 219 1.46 1.71 -44.90
CA GLU A 219 0.45 1.04 -45.72
C GLU A 219 -0.83 0.73 -44.91
N LEU A 220 -0.68 0.30 -43.67
CA LEU A 220 -1.82 0.17 -42.75
C LEU A 220 -2.58 1.50 -42.60
N ALA A 221 -1.84 2.60 -42.44
CA ALA A 221 -2.44 3.92 -42.30
C ALA A 221 -3.15 4.38 -43.57
N ARG A 222 -2.61 4.08 -44.76
CA ARG A 222 -3.25 4.36 -46.07
C ARG A 222 -4.59 3.62 -46.22
N GLN A 223 -4.69 2.41 -45.65
CA GLN A 223 -5.89 1.60 -45.69
C GLN A 223 -6.86 1.90 -44.53
N GLY A 224 -6.63 2.98 -43.79
CA GLY A 224 -7.50 3.45 -42.69
C GLY A 224 -7.26 2.79 -41.35
N HIS A 225 -6.26 1.92 -41.23
CA HIS A 225 -5.90 1.29 -39.95
C HIS A 225 -4.93 2.17 -39.18
N LEU A 226 -5.44 2.98 -38.26
CA LEU A 226 -4.67 3.92 -37.44
C LEU A 226 -4.65 3.47 -35.97
N ALA A 227 -3.65 3.90 -35.21
CA ALA A 227 -3.61 3.77 -33.76
C ALA A 227 -4.73 4.62 -33.11
N ALA A 228 -5.04 4.37 -31.85
CA ALA A 228 -6.05 5.14 -31.10
C ALA A 228 -5.74 6.66 -31.04
N SER A 229 -4.50 7.05 -31.28
CA SER A 229 -4.06 8.45 -31.37
C SER A 229 -4.31 9.11 -32.74
N GLY A 230 -4.92 8.41 -33.69
CA GLY A 230 -5.10 8.87 -35.09
C GLY A 230 -3.83 8.87 -35.93
N LYS A 231 -2.69 8.38 -35.40
CA LYS A 231 -1.41 8.30 -36.09
C LYS A 231 -1.11 6.89 -36.62
N PRO A 232 -0.17 6.72 -37.59
CA PRO A 232 0.30 5.40 -37.97
C PRO A 232 0.81 4.59 -36.77
N TYR A 233 0.67 3.27 -36.80
CA TYR A 233 1.14 2.40 -35.72
C TYR A 233 2.65 2.52 -35.49
N ALA A 234 3.06 2.57 -34.21
CA ALA A 234 4.48 2.54 -33.85
C ALA A 234 5.15 1.23 -34.33
N LEU A 235 6.43 1.28 -34.66
CA LEU A 235 7.17 0.14 -35.21
C LEU A 235 7.20 -1.05 -34.23
N SER A 236 7.22 -0.78 -32.92
CA SER A 236 7.11 -1.81 -31.87
C SER A 236 5.77 -2.55 -31.94
N THR A 237 4.68 -1.81 -32.17
CA THR A 237 3.34 -2.38 -32.31
C THR A 237 3.22 -3.21 -33.59
N VAL A 238 3.73 -2.72 -34.71
CA VAL A 238 3.76 -3.48 -35.96
C VAL A 238 4.59 -4.76 -35.80
N ARG A 239 5.72 -4.71 -35.08
CA ARG A 239 6.53 -5.89 -34.77
C ARG A 239 5.73 -6.92 -33.99
N ALA A 240 4.98 -6.48 -32.95
CA ALA A 240 4.13 -7.36 -32.16
C ALA A 240 2.95 -7.96 -32.92
N MET A 241 2.43 -7.27 -33.98
CA MET A 241 1.39 -7.82 -34.86
C MET A 241 1.92 -8.94 -35.76
N LEU A 242 3.23 -8.94 -36.05
CA LEU A 242 3.91 -9.89 -36.95
C LEU A 242 4.51 -11.09 -36.20
N SER A 243 4.66 -10.99 -34.90
CA SER A 243 5.02 -12.12 -34.03
C SER A 243 3.84 -13.08 -33.88
#